data_6d98778520e7de447c7be03b9db63f68
#
_entry.id   6d98778520e7de447c7be03b9db63f68
#
_cell.length_a   1.000
_cell.length_b   1.000
_cell.length_c   1.000
_cell.angle_alpha   90.00
_cell.angle_beta   90.00
_cell.angle_gamma   90.00
#
_symmetry.space_group_name_H-M   'P 1'
#
loop_
_entity.id
_entity.type
_entity.pdbx_description
1 polymer ?
#
loop_
_entity_poly.entity_id
_entity_poly.type
_entity_poly.pdbx_seq_one_letter_code
_entity_poly.pdbx_strand_id
1 'polypeptide(L)'
;MSLLPPSTNHLYRGSLASVWFLGLYSLLELGTGLIHFFLPDGGAGVIAGLDLTANKHVIIGVIAWMGALQIAYGLGILAGALWYEPLVPLFLALALLERTLMALAAWVTKPSPTGHHPPEHYASLLLVPVLAVFLAMATRSRSGPAD
;
A
#
# COMPACT_ATOMS: atom_id res chain seq x y z
N MET A 1 28.55 0.99 -11.27
CA MET A 1 27.15 1.41 -11.49
C MET A 1 26.44 1.39 -10.15
N SER A 2 25.75 2.48 -9.77
CA SER A 2 24.94 2.51 -8.55
C SER A 2 23.60 1.78 -8.78
N LEU A 3 23.07 1.11 -7.76
CA LEU A 3 21.75 0.45 -7.83
C LEU A 3 20.64 1.46 -8.10
N LEU A 4 20.75 2.64 -7.51
CA LEU A 4 19.79 3.72 -7.71
C LEU A 4 20.42 4.84 -8.56
N PRO A 5 19.72 5.32 -9.60
CA PRO A 5 20.16 6.50 -10.34
C PRO A 5 20.09 7.77 -9.47
N PRO A 6 20.66 8.91 -9.92
CA PRO A 6 20.57 10.19 -9.21
C PRO A 6 19.11 10.57 -8.92
N SER A 7 18.89 11.26 -7.79
CA SER A 7 17.56 11.75 -7.41
C SER A 7 17.00 12.74 -8.45
N THR A 8 15.68 12.63 -8.68
CA THR A 8 14.92 13.49 -9.60
C THR A 8 13.94 14.42 -8.87
N ASN A 9 14.03 14.54 -7.55
CA ASN A 9 13.08 15.30 -6.72
C ASN A 9 12.90 16.76 -7.18
N HIS A 10 13.98 17.39 -7.69
CA HIS A 10 13.94 18.76 -8.22
C HIS A 10 12.99 18.94 -9.43
N LEU A 11 12.58 17.85 -10.08
CA LEU A 11 11.64 17.89 -11.20
C LEU A 11 10.16 17.83 -10.76
N TYR A 12 9.89 17.47 -9.49
CA TYR A 12 8.54 17.33 -9.00
C TYR A 12 7.87 18.68 -8.77
N ARG A 13 6.66 18.84 -9.32
CA ARG A 13 5.86 20.08 -9.23
C ARG A 13 4.52 19.87 -8.51
N GLY A 14 4.23 18.67 -8.04
CA GLY A 14 3.01 18.36 -7.33
C GLY A 14 3.07 18.70 -5.82
N SER A 15 2.06 18.29 -5.07
CA SER A 15 1.94 18.56 -3.63
C SER A 15 2.96 17.80 -2.80
N LEU A 16 3.72 18.49 -1.92
CA LEU A 16 4.60 17.85 -0.93
C LEU A 16 3.82 16.99 0.09
N ALA A 17 2.57 17.37 0.39
CA ALA A 17 1.73 16.56 1.26
C ALA A 17 1.50 15.15 0.66
N SER A 18 1.42 15.05 -0.68
CA SER A 18 1.30 13.75 -1.36
C SER A 18 2.59 12.93 -1.27
N VAL A 19 3.77 13.57 -1.26
CA VAL A 19 5.06 12.90 -1.03
C VAL A 19 5.11 12.31 0.38
N TRP A 20 4.79 13.12 1.39
CA TRP A 20 4.77 12.66 2.78
C TRP A 20 3.73 11.55 3.02
N PHE A 21 2.54 11.70 2.45
CA PHE A 21 1.52 10.67 2.53
C PHE A 21 1.98 9.35 1.89
N LEU A 22 2.61 9.42 0.71
CA LEU A 22 3.15 8.23 0.05
C LEU A 22 4.24 7.56 0.89
N GLY A 23 5.12 8.36 1.54
CA GLY A 23 6.11 7.86 2.49
C GLY A 23 5.46 7.11 3.67
N LEU A 24 4.42 7.69 4.27
CA LEU A 24 3.66 7.04 5.35
C LEU A 24 2.95 5.77 4.87
N TYR A 25 2.36 5.81 3.67
CA TYR A 25 1.73 4.64 3.06
C TYR A 25 2.75 3.52 2.82
N SER A 26 3.97 3.85 2.39
CA SER A 26 5.03 2.85 2.23
C SER A 26 5.41 2.17 3.56
N LEU A 27 5.43 2.92 4.67
CA LEU A 27 5.67 2.34 6.00
C LEU A 27 4.53 1.42 6.44
N LEU A 28 3.28 1.74 6.08
CA LEU A 28 2.14 0.85 6.31
C LEU A 28 2.31 -0.47 5.54
N GLU A 29 2.65 -0.41 4.25
CA GLU A 29 2.89 -1.59 3.42
C GLU A 29 4.04 -2.44 3.96
N LEU A 30 5.16 -1.80 4.30
CA LEU A 30 6.32 -2.48 4.89
C LEU A 30 5.98 -3.14 6.23
N GLY A 31 5.28 -2.42 7.12
CA GLY A 31 4.88 -2.94 8.43
C GLY A 31 3.96 -4.16 8.29
N THR A 32 2.94 -4.06 7.45
CA THR A 32 2.02 -5.18 7.16
C THR A 32 2.77 -6.35 6.52
N GLY A 33 3.62 -6.07 5.54
CA GLY A 33 4.43 -7.09 4.88
C GLY A 33 5.37 -7.82 5.83
N LEU A 34 6.02 -7.11 6.75
CA LEU A 34 6.89 -7.71 7.78
C LEU A 34 6.08 -8.57 8.75
N ILE A 35 4.88 -8.14 9.16
CA ILE A 35 3.96 -8.94 9.98
C ILE A 35 3.61 -10.24 9.24
N HIS A 36 3.14 -10.14 8.01
CA HIS A 36 2.71 -11.28 7.21
C HIS A 36 3.85 -12.28 6.96
N PHE A 37 5.09 -11.79 6.79
CA PHE A 37 6.23 -12.64 6.47
C PHE A 37 6.89 -13.27 7.70
N PHE A 38 7.02 -12.52 8.80
CA PHE A 38 7.82 -12.96 9.94
C PHE A 38 7.02 -13.48 11.14
N LEU A 39 5.73 -13.11 11.31
CA LEU A 39 4.93 -13.69 12.38
C LEU A 39 4.68 -15.19 12.11
N PRO A 40 4.69 -16.04 13.16
CA PRO A 40 4.47 -17.47 13.01
C PRO A 40 3.17 -17.89 12.34
N ASP A 41 2.12 -17.06 12.45
CA ASP A 41 0.82 -17.27 11.79
C ASP A 41 0.56 -16.24 10.68
N GLY A 42 1.54 -15.40 10.36
CA GLY A 42 1.39 -14.30 9.40
C GLY A 42 0.37 -13.24 9.83
N GLY A 43 -0.08 -13.24 11.09
CA GLY A 43 -1.17 -12.42 11.58
C GLY A 43 -2.57 -12.97 11.25
N ALA A 44 -2.65 -14.14 10.61
CA ALA A 44 -3.91 -14.73 10.18
C ALA A 44 -4.89 -14.98 11.32
N GLY A 45 -4.43 -15.63 12.39
CA GLY A 45 -5.25 -15.89 13.57
C GLY A 45 -5.27 -14.71 14.52
N VAL A 46 -4.08 -14.22 14.91
CA VAL A 46 -3.93 -13.23 15.98
C VAL A 46 -4.48 -11.84 15.59
N ILE A 47 -4.29 -11.42 14.33
CA ILE A 47 -4.72 -10.09 13.86
C ILE A 47 -6.00 -10.18 13.05
N ALA A 48 -6.02 -11.07 12.04
CA ALA A 48 -7.13 -11.17 11.11
C ALA A 48 -8.31 -11.99 11.67
N GLY A 49 -8.14 -12.75 12.76
CA GLY A 49 -9.18 -13.55 13.38
C GLY A 49 -9.69 -14.71 12.50
N LEU A 50 -8.85 -15.20 11.59
CA LEU A 50 -9.21 -16.32 10.71
C LEU A 50 -9.19 -17.65 11.46
N ASP A 51 -10.12 -18.54 11.10
CA ASP A 51 -10.11 -19.91 11.59
C ASP A 51 -8.98 -20.70 10.93
N LEU A 52 -8.01 -21.12 11.72
CA LEU A 52 -6.84 -21.90 11.29
C LEU A 52 -6.98 -23.40 11.62
N THR A 53 -8.14 -23.91 11.98
CA THR A 53 -8.36 -25.33 12.29
C THR A 53 -8.21 -26.20 11.06
N ALA A 54 -8.61 -25.72 9.90
CA ALA A 54 -8.43 -26.38 8.62
C ALA A 54 -7.45 -25.59 7.73
N ASN A 55 -6.61 -26.31 6.99
CA ASN A 55 -5.68 -25.72 5.99
C ASN A 55 -4.69 -24.68 6.52
N LYS A 56 -4.36 -24.72 7.82
CA LYS A 56 -3.46 -23.75 8.49
C LYS A 56 -2.21 -23.44 7.68
N HIS A 57 -1.50 -24.47 7.23
CA HIS A 57 -0.22 -24.28 6.51
C HIS A 57 -0.39 -23.60 5.15
N VAL A 58 -1.51 -23.85 4.46
CA VAL A 58 -1.82 -23.19 3.18
C VAL A 58 -2.15 -21.72 3.41
N ILE A 59 -3.00 -21.42 4.41
CA ILE A 59 -3.38 -20.04 4.75
C ILE A 59 -2.15 -19.22 5.12
N ILE A 60 -1.33 -19.74 6.05
CA ILE A 60 -0.11 -19.04 6.49
C ILE A 60 0.88 -18.87 5.33
N GLY A 61 1.06 -19.90 4.50
CA GLY A 61 1.95 -19.84 3.34
C GLY A 61 1.54 -18.77 2.33
N VAL A 62 0.24 -18.65 2.03
CA VAL A 62 -0.27 -17.61 1.13
C VAL A 62 -0.10 -16.22 1.73
N ILE A 63 -0.38 -16.05 3.03
CA ILE A 63 -0.20 -14.76 3.71
C ILE A 63 1.28 -14.37 3.76
N ALA A 64 2.17 -15.29 4.07
CA ALA A 64 3.61 -15.01 4.05
C ALA A 64 4.11 -14.64 2.65
N TRP A 65 3.58 -15.29 1.60
CA TRP A 65 3.90 -14.94 0.22
C TRP A 65 3.41 -13.52 -0.13
N MET A 66 2.19 -13.16 0.27
CA MET A 66 1.70 -11.78 0.14
C MET A 66 2.60 -10.80 0.89
N GLY A 67 3.05 -11.13 2.10
CA GLY A 67 3.99 -10.32 2.88
C GLY A 67 5.30 -10.04 2.14
N ALA A 68 5.86 -11.04 1.46
CA ALA A 68 7.07 -10.86 0.65
C ALA A 68 6.85 -9.86 -0.50
N LEU A 69 5.70 -9.91 -1.17
CA LEU A 69 5.34 -8.94 -2.22
C LEU A 69 5.15 -7.53 -1.65
N GLN A 70 4.48 -7.39 -0.50
CA GLN A 70 4.27 -6.11 0.18
C GLN A 70 5.60 -5.48 0.61
N ILE A 71 6.57 -6.26 1.11
CA ILE A 71 7.90 -5.75 1.45
C ILE A 71 8.58 -5.17 0.21
N ALA A 72 8.63 -5.92 -0.88
CA ALA A 72 9.27 -5.47 -2.12
C ALA A 72 8.56 -4.22 -2.70
N TYR A 73 7.24 -4.21 -2.72
CA TYR A 73 6.42 -3.09 -3.18
C TYR A 73 6.59 -1.86 -2.29
N GLY A 74 6.53 -2.04 -0.96
CA GLY A 74 6.72 -0.96 0.01
C GLY A 74 8.08 -0.29 -0.11
N LEU A 75 9.17 -1.07 -0.33
CA LEU A 75 10.50 -0.52 -0.60
C LEU A 75 10.53 0.29 -1.90
N GLY A 76 9.86 -0.17 -2.95
CA GLY A 76 9.74 0.57 -4.20
C GLY A 76 9.00 1.91 -4.03
N ILE A 77 7.88 1.92 -3.29
CA ILE A 77 7.14 3.13 -2.95
C ILE A 77 8.00 4.09 -2.13
N LEU A 78 8.72 3.57 -1.13
CA LEU A 78 9.60 4.38 -0.28
C LEU A 78 10.71 5.04 -1.10
N ALA A 79 11.35 4.29 -2.01
CA ALA A 79 12.34 4.83 -2.92
C ALA A 79 11.74 5.94 -3.81
N GLY A 80 10.53 5.74 -4.32
CA GLY A 80 9.78 6.74 -5.07
C GLY A 80 9.55 8.03 -4.27
N ALA A 81 9.12 7.91 -3.01
CA ALA A 81 8.87 9.06 -2.15
C ALA A 81 10.16 9.80 -1.75
N LEU A 82 11.28 9.09 -1.55
CA LEU A 82 12.52 9.70 -1.06
C LEU A 82 13.44 10.25 -2.16
N TRP A 83 13.51 9.58 -3.31
CA TRP A 83 14.49 9.91 -4.36
C TRP A 83 13.89 10.21 -5.72
N TYR A 84 12.63 9.82 -5.96
CA TYR A 84 12.00 9.92 -7.28
C TYR A 84 10.60 10.52 -7.19
N GLU A 85 10.47 11.68 -6.54
CA GLU A 85 9.17 12.35 -6.33
C GLU A 85 8.31 12.52 -7.60
N PRO A 86 8.85 12.69 -8.83
CA PRO A 86 8.03 12.67 -10.04
C PRO A 86 7.23 11.39 -10.26
N LEU A 87 7.59 10.27 -9.60
CA LEU A 87 6.84 9.02 -9.62
C LEU A 87 5.72 8.95 -8.56
N VAL A 88 5.61 9.94 -7.67
CA VAL A 88 4.57 9.96 -6.62
C VAL A 88 3.17 9.80 -7.19
N PRO A 89 2.75 10.50 -8.27
CA PRO A 89 1.43 10.28 -8.85
C PRO A 89 1.21 8.85 -9.35
N LEU A 90 2.24 8.24 -9.95
CA LEU A 90 2.18 6.85 -10.41
C LEU A 90 1.98 5.88 -9.24
N PHE A 91 2.77 6.00 -8.19
CA PHE A 91 2.65 5.12 -7.03
C PHE A 91 1.32 5.31 -6.28
N LEU A 92 0.80 6.53 -6.19
CA LEU A 92 -0.52 6.79 -5.63
C LEU A 92 -1.63 6.17 -6.49
N ALA A 93 -1.50 6.21 -7.81
CA ALA A 93 -2.46 5.57 -8.72
C ALA A 93 -2.43 4.04 -8.59
N LEU A 94 -1.24 3.44 -8.48
CA LEU A 94 -1.09 2.00 -8.25
C LEU A 94 -1.64 1.57 -6.89
N ALA A 95 -1.37 2.33 -5.83
CA ALA A 95 -1.92 2.08 -4.51
C ALA A 95 -3.46 2.22 -4.48
N LEU A 96 -4.00 3.23 -5.18
CA LEU A 96 -5.45 3.40 -5.33
C LEU A 96 -6.08 2.21 -6.07
N LEU A 97 -5.47 1.75 -7.16
CA LEU A 97 -5.91 0.58 -7.89
C LEU A 97 -5.89 -0.67 -7.01
N GLU A 98 -4.77 -0.92 -6.32
CA GLU A 98 -4.60 -2.04 -5.39
C GLU A 98 -5.71 -2.05 -4.32
N ARG A 99 -5.88 -0.95 -3.57
CA ARG A 99 -6.88 -0.86 -2.51
C ARG A 99 -8.31 -0.96 -3.04
N THR A 100 -8.56 -0.45 -4.23
CA THR A 100 -9.87 -0.62 -4.90
C THR A 100 -10.14 -2.08 -5.24
N LEU A 101 -9.16 -2.79 -5.81
CA LEU A 101 -9.31 -4.21 -6.12
C LEU A 101 -9.47 -5.06 -4.86
N MET A 102 -8.74 -4.76 -3.78
CA MET A 102 -8.88 -5.42 -2.48
C MET A 102 -10.28 -5.19 -1.89
N ALA A 103 -10.78 -3.96 -1.91
CA ALA A 103 -12.12 -3.62 -1.44
C ALA A 103 -13.19 -4.34 -2.28
N LEU A 104 -13.07 -4.34 -3.61
CA LEU A 104 -13.99 -5.09 -4.48
C LEU A 104 -13.95 -6.59 -4.20
N ALA A 105 -12.76 -7.16 -3.99
CA ALA A 105 -12.62 -8.57 -3.66
C ALA A 105 -13.32 -8.90 -2.33
N ALA A 106 -13.07 -8.13 -1.29
CA ALA A 106 -13.56 -8.39 0.06
C ALA A 106 -15.08 -8.18 0.23
N TRP A 107 -15.64 -7.18 -0.47
CA TRP A 107 -17.02 -6.75 -0.24
C TRP A 107 -18.00 -7.12 -1.34
N VAL A 108 -17.50 -7.38 -2.56
CA VAL A 108 -18.39 -7.58 -3.72
C VAL A 108 -18.19 -8.95 -4.38
N THR A 109 -16.94 -9.26 -4.80
CA THR A 109 -16.71 -10.45 -5.64
C THR A 109 -16.48 -11.72 -4.85
N LYS A 110 -15.92 -11.63 -3.65
CA LYS A 110 -15.60 -12.77 -2.77
C LYS A 110 -15.91 -12.43 -1.30
N PRO A 111 -17.16 -12.02 -0.97
CA PRO A 111 -17.50 -11.68 0.40
C PRO A 111 -17.37 -12.89 1.31
N SER A 112 -17.02 -12.65 2.59
CA SER A 112 -16.94 -13.71 3.59
C SER A 112 -18.33 -14.33 3.80
N PRO A 113 -18.47 -15.65 3.71
CA PRO A 113 -19.75 -16.33 3.96
C PRO A 113 -20.20 -16.24 5.42
N THR A 114 -19.28 -15.98 6.35
CA THR A 114 -19.56 -15.81 7.78
C THR A 114 -19.84 -14.36 8.18
N GLY A 115 -19.66 -13.40 7.24
CA GLY A 115 -19.74 -11.97 7.53
C GLY A 115 -18.55 -11.43 8.33
N HIS A 116 -17.54 -12.26 8.63
CA HIS A 116 -16.32 -11.80 9.27
C HIS A 116 -15.42 -11.09 8.27
N HIS A 117 -15.01 -9.87 8.60
CA HIS A 117 -14.08 -9.06 7.80
C HIS A 117 -12.82 -8.74 8.61
N PRO A 118 -11.64 -9.19 8.18
CA PRO A 118 -10.37 -8.76 8.76
C PRO A 118 -10.20 -7.24 8.74
N PRO A 119 -9.38 -6.67 9.66
CA PRO A 119 -9.14 -5.22 9.72
C PRO A 119 -8.71 -4.60 8.39
N GLU A 120 -7.97 -5.33 7.57
CA GLU A 120 -7.49 -4.88 6.26
C GLU A 120 -8.62 -4.63 5.25
N HIS A 121 -9.75 -5.34 5.36
CA HIS A 121 -10.93 -5.08 4.52
C HIS A 121 -11.49 -3.66 4.77
N TYR A 122 -11.58 -3.25 6.04
CA TYR A 122 -12.02 -1.89 6.42
C TYR A 122 -10.98 -0.85 6.07
N ALA A 123 -9.69 -1.15 6.30
CA ALA A 123 -8.59 -0.26 5.92
C ALA A 123 -8.59 0.05 4.43
N SER A 124 -8.86 -0.96 3.58
CA SER A 124 -8.95 -0.77 2.13
C SER A 124 -10.09 0.17 1.75
N LEU A 125 -11.29 0.03 2.35
CA LEU A 125 -12.40 0.95 2.10
C LEU A 125 -12.06 2.41 2.48
N LEU A 126 -11.39 2.60 3.61
CA LEU A 126 -10.99 3.93 4.08
C LEU A 126 -9.90 4.55 3.20
N LEU A 127 -8.93 3.74 2.78
CA LEU A 127 -7.78 4.21 2.00
C LEU A 127 -8.15 4.61 0.57
N VAL A 128 -9.16 4.00 -0.05
CA VAL A 128 -9.58 4.37 -1.41
C VAL A 128 -9.88 5.86 -1.57
N PRO A 129 -10.79 6.48 -0.81
CA PRO A 129 -11.04 7.92 -0.95
C PRO A 129 -9.83 8.77 -0.55
N VAL A 130 -9.06 8.37 0.44
CA VAL A 130 -7.86 9.09 0.88
C VAL A 130 -6.80 9.11 -0.23
N LEU A 131 -6.50 7.95 -0.82
CA LEU A 131 -5.56 7.84 -1.94
C LEU A 131 -6.02 8.65 -3.16
N ALA A 132 -7.31 8.67 -3.47
CA ALA A 132 -7.85 9.47 -4.56
C ALA A 132 -7.62 10.98 -4.34
N VAL A 133 -7.80 11.47 -3.11
CA VAL A 133 -7.52 12.87 -2.75
C VAL A 133 -6.05 13.20 -2.93
N PHE A 134 -5.13 12.38 -2.39
CA PHE A 134 -3.69 12.63 -2.51
C PHE A 134 -3.19 12.48 -3.94
N LEU A 135 -3.77 11.58 -4.73
CA LEU A 135 -3.48 11.49 -6.17
C LEU A 135 -3.90 12.77 -6.90
N ALA A 136 -5.10 13.27 -6.64
CA ALA A 136 -5.56 14.53 -7.21
C ALA A 136 -4.67 15.73 -6.81
N MET A 137 -4.17 15.76 -5.58
CA MET A 137 -3.21 16.76 -5.12
C MET A 137 -1.82 16.60 -5.78
N ALA A 138 -1.38 15.37 -6.01
CA ALA A 138 -0.08 15.07 -6.61
C ALA A 138 -0.01 15.48 -8.09
N THR A 139 -1.15 15.42 -8.80
CA THR A 139 -1.25 15.77 -10.23
C THR A 139 -1.49 17.26 -10.49
N ARG A 140 -1.83 18.04 -9.47
CA ARG A 140 -1.99 19.50 -9.60
C ARG A 140 -0.65 20.18 -9.50
N SER A 141 -0.25 20.91 -10.55
CA SER A 141 0.96 21.73 -10.52
C SER A 141 0.85 22.81 -9.45
N ARG A 142 1.88 23.00 -8.66
CA ARG A 142 2.01 24.22 -7.84
C ARG A 142 2.14 25.40 -8.78
N SER A 143 1.27 26.39 -8.65
CA SER A 143 1.47 27.70 -9.26
C SER A 143 2.72 28.26 -8.60
N GLY A 144 3.85 28.32 -9.34
CA GLY A 144 4.98 29.11 -8.91
C GLY A 144 4.57 30.59 -8.79
N PRO A 145 5.28 31.43 -8.02
CA PRO A 145 5.09 32.87 -8.12
C PRO A 145 5.18 33.24 -9.60
N ALA A 146 4.20 33.99 -10.08
CA ALA A 146 4.26 34.58 -11.42
C ALA A 146 5.48 35.51 -11.44
N ASP A 147 6.49 35.14 -12.21
CA ASP A 147 7.66 36.00 -12.50
C ASP A 147 7.22 37.23 -13.30
#